data_231aee4bbfba71705f47f1a81d60e27b
#
_entry.id   231aee4bbfba71705f47f1a81d60e27b
#
_cell.length_a   1.000
_cell.length_b   1.000
_cell.length_c   1.000
_cell.angle_alpha   90.00
_cell.angle_beta   90.00
_cell.angle_gamma   90.00
#
_symmetry.space_group_name_H-M   'P 1'
#
loop_
_entity.id
_entity.type
_entity.pdbx_description
1 polymer ?
#
loop_
_entity_poly.entity_id
_entity_poly.type
_entity_poly.pdbx_seq_one_letter_code
_entity_poly.pdbx_strand_id
1 'polypeptide(L)'
;MKIKFLGASGTVTGSSYVLTSGSGQSILIDLGLFLGTQDIDRLNYQQYGYDCSQLTGAILTHAHLDHSGRLPILLPKGFNGSIWMTPATRELTELSLLDSAKVAKDENRKNVLFDKNQALQTFTHFATVGYRTPTQVGNFSVTMRDAGHILGSTSLEIVDNKADSALRKIVFSGDLGNSPEDLLLETELIESADCVVMESTYGDRLHPQTIPLNALVS
;
A
#
# COMPACT_ATOMS: atom_id res chain seq x y z
N MET A 1 8.86 -18.07 -3.95
CA MET A 1 7.79 -17.04 -3.85
C MET A 1 7.02 -16.87 -5.14
N LYS A 2 5.75 -16.42 -5.06
CA LYS A 2 4.92 -16.01 -6.22
C LYS A 2 4.31 -14.64 -5.93
N ILE A 3 4.25 -13.76 -6.95
CA ILE A 3 3.59 -12.46 -6.87
C ILE A 3 2.39 -12.49 -7.80
N LYS A 4 1.25 -11.99 -7.31
CA LYS A 4 0.06 -11.74 -8.11
C LYS A 4 -0.23 -10.24 -8.08
N PHE A 5 -0.21 -9.61 -9.24
CA PHE A 5 -0.59 -8.22 -9.42
C PHE A 5 -2.11 -8.13 -9.53
N LEU A 6 -2.73 -7.28 -8.72
CA LEU A 6 -4.18 -7.09 -8.66
C LEU A 6 -4.60 -5.67 -9.07
N GLY A 7 -3.65 -4.78 -9.23
CA GLY A 7 -3.80 -3.40 -9.69
C GLY A 7 -2.44 -2.74 -9.89
N ALA A 8 -2.45 -1.49 -10.33
CA ALA A 8 -1.26 -0.71 -10.71
C ALA A 8 -0.32 -1.44 -11.69
N SER A 9 -0.91 -2.29 -12.54
CA SER A 9 -0.21 -3.00 -13.62
C SER A 9 -0.90 -2.62 -14.94
N GLY A 10 -0.27 -1.72 -15.69
CA GLY A 10 -0.90 -1.06 -16.84
C GLY A 10 -1.90 0.05 -16.47
N THR A 11 -2.03 0.38 -15.20
CA THR A 11 -2.77 1.54 -14.66
C THR A 11 -1.93 2.22 -13.58
N VAL A 12 -2.17 3.51 -13.33
CA VAL A 12 -1.42 4.28 -12.31
C VAL A 12 -1.93 3.99 -10.89
N THR A 13 -3.23 3.72 -10.73
CA THR A 13 -3.89 3.60 -9.43
C THR A 13 -4.34 2.17 -9.12
N GLY A 14 -4.76 1.93 -7.89
CA GLY A 14 -5.28 0.65 -7.44
C GLY A 14 -4.20 -0.33 -6.97
N SER A 15 -3.07 0.17 -6.49
CA SER A 15 -1.92 -0.64 -6.04
C SER A 15 -2.36 -1.76 -5.12
N SER A 16 -2.10 -3.01 -5.53
CA SER A 16 -2.48 -4.18 -4.76
C SER A 16 -1.75 -5.42 -5.25
N TYR A 17 -1.10 -6.14 -4.33
CA TYR A 17 -0.29 -7.32 -4.64
C TYR A 17 -0.52 -8.42 -3.62
N VAL A 18 -0.64 -9.68 -4.09
CA VAL A 18 -0.58 -10.84 -3.20
C VAL A 18 0.77 -11.52 -3.37
N LEU A 19 1.52 -11.61 -2.28
CA LEU A 19 2.77 -12.34 -2.21
C LEU A 19 2.55 -13.68 -1.50
N THR A 20 2.87 -14.78 -2.19
CA THR A 20 2.74 -16.13 -1.65
C THR A 20 4.12 -16.74 -1.43
N SER A 21 4.38 -17.24 -0.23
CA SER A 21 5.63 -17.92 0.14
C SER A 21 5.77 -19.28 -0.53
N GLY A 22 6.97 -19.85 -0.51
CA GLY A 22 7.22 -21.22 -0.94
C GLY A 22 6.37 -22.26 -0.20
N SER A 23 5.95 -21.98 1.03
CA SER A 23 5.09 -22.85 1.85
C SER A 23 3.58 -22.66 1.62
N GLY A 24 3.17 -21.72 0.75
CA GLY A 24 1.77 -21.45 0.43
C GLY A 24 1.09 -20.37 1.27
N GLN A 25 1.73 -19.83 2.32
CA GLN A 25 1.15 -18.69 3.04
C GLN A 25 1.20 -17.42 2.20
N SER A 26 0.16 -16.58 2.31
CA SER A 26 0.03 -15.36 1.51
C SER A 26 -0.18 -14.14 2.38
N ILE A 27 0.42 -13.03 1.96
CA ILE A 27 0.19 -11.69 2.51
C ILE A 27 -0.25 -10.75 1.40
N LEU A 28 -1.02 -9.73 1.77
CA LEU A 28 -1.42 -8.65 0.88
C LEU A 28 -0.49 -7.45 1.07
N ILE A 29 -0.09 -6.81 -0.01
CA ILE A 29 0.63 -5.54 0.00
C ILE A 29 -0.26 -4.53 -0.71
N ASP A 30 -0.65 -3.50 0.01
CA ASP A 30 -1.60 -2.46 -0.38
C ASP A 30 -2.96 -2.99 -0.85
N LEU A 31 -3.98 -2.16 -0.79
CA LEU A 31 -5.29 -2.40 -1.39
C LEU A 31 -5.92 -1.05 -1.75
N GLY A 32 -5.44 -0.49 -2.84
CA GLY A 32 -5.76 0.85 -3.27
C GLY A 32 -7.04 0.96 -4.10
N LEU A 33 -7.63 2.15 -4.06
CA LEU A 33 -8.70 2.54 -4.98
C LEU A 33 -8.17 2.67 -6.41
N PHE A 34 -8.92 2.17 -7.36
CA PHE A 34 -8.79 2.56 -8.75
C PHE A 34 -9.46 3.92 -8.94
N LEU A 35 -8.68 4.91 -9.37
CA LEU A 35 -9.10 6.29 -9.55
C LEU A 35 -8.87 6.69 -11.01
N GLY A 36 -9.86 7.34 -11.65
CA GLY A 36 -9.72 7.80 -13.02
C GLY A 36 -11.04 7.87 -13.78
N THR A 37 -11.09 7.26 -14.96
CA THR A 37 -12.31 7.18 -15.77
C THR A 37 -13.33 6.22 -15.16
N GLN A 38 -14.60 6.30 -15.61
CA GLN A 38 -15.66 5.39 -15.13
C GLN A 38 -15.32 3.91 -15.32
N ASP A 39 -14.56 3.56 -16.36
CA ASP A 39 -14.16 2.17 -16.60
C ASP A 39 -13.11 1.71 -15.59
N ILE A 40 -12.20 2.59 -15.19
CA ILE A 40 -11.22 2.34 -14.13
C ILE A 40 -11.94 2.24 -12.78
N ASP A 41 -12.87 3.14 -12.47
CA ASP A 41 -13.63 3.09 -11.21
C ASP A 41 -14.43 1.79 -11.05
N ARG A 42 -14.92 1.18 -12.12
CA ARG A 42 -15.61 -0.12 -12.08
C ARG A 42 -14.74 -1.25 -11.55
N LEU A 43 -13.41 -1.16 -11.67
CA LEU A 43 -12.48 -2.15 -11.14
C LEU A 43 -12.55 -2.25 -9.62
N ASN A 44 -12.99 -1.20 -8.92
CA ASN A 44 -13.18 -1.20 -7.48
C ASN A 44 -14.23 -2.22 -7.01
N TYR A 45 -15.18 -2.59 -7.87
CA TYR A 45 -16.31 -3.46 -7.57
C TYR A 45 -16.15 -4.88 -8.11
N GLN A 46 -15.03 -5.17 -8.78
CA GLN A 46 -14.77 -6.51 -9.31
C GLN A 46 -14.39 -7.49 -8.21
N GLN A 47 -14.58 -8.77 -8.49
CA GLN A 47 -14.14 -9.83 -7.57
C GLN A 47 -12.60 -9.86 -7.51
N TYR A 48 -12.09 -9.99 -6.29
CA TYR A 48 -10.66 -10.26 -6.09
C TYR A 48 -10.34 -11.65 -6.64
N GLY A 49 -9.25 -11.76 -7.35
CA GLY A 49 -8.78 -13.05 -7.82
C GLY A 49 -8.12 -13.89 -6.71
N TYR A 50 -8.44 -13.67 -5.42
CA TYR A 50 -7.92 -14.39 -4.27
C TYR A 50 -8.94 -14.43 -3.14
N ASP A 51 -8.78 -15.38 -2.21
CA ASP A 51 -9.61 -15.53 -1.02
C ASP A 51 -9.00 -14.74 0.15
N CYS A 52 -9.67 -13.67 0.58
CA CYS A 52 -9.21 -12.82 1.68
C CYS A 52 -9.08 -13.57 3.01
N SER A 53 -9.86 -14.64 3.23
CA SER A 53 -9.80 -15.46 4.45
C SER A 53 -8.51 -16.26 4.58
N GLN A 54 -7.78 -16.46 3.48
CA GLN A 54 -6.51 -17.18 3.44
C GLN A 54 -5.28 -16.27 3.61
N LEU A 55 -5.48 -14.95 3.70
CA LEU A 55 -4.39 -14.03 3.94
C LEU A 55 -3.95 -14.06 5.40
N THR A 56 -2.66 -14.26 5.63
CA THR A 56 -2.06 -14.25 6.98
C THR A 56 -1.98 -12.84 7.55
N GLY A 57 -1.86 -11.83 6.71
CA GLY A 57 -1.80 -10.41 7.08
C GLY A 57 -1.77 -9.52 5.86
N ALA A 58 -1.83 -8.22 6.09
CA ALA A 58 -1.65 -7.20 5.07
C ALA A 58 -0.60 -6.19 5.51
N ILE A 59 0.05 -5.54 4.56
CA ILE A 59 1.03 -4.48 4.78
C ILE A 59 0.60 -3.29 3.93
N LEU A 60 0.56 -2.11 4.55
CA LEU A 60 0.28 -0.86 3.86
C LEU A 60 1.56 -0.04 3.75
N THR A 61 1.93 0.33 2.53
CA THR A 61 3.12 1.13 2.26
C THR A 61 2.95 2.58 2.71
N HIS A 62 1.81 3.19 2.42
CA HIS A 62 1.48 4.56 2.80
C HIS A 62 -0.02 4.86 2.69
N ALA A 63 -0.44 6.07 3.10
CA ALA A 63 -1.84 6.39 3.34
C ALA A 63 -2.64 6.86 2.12
N HIS A 64 -2.03 7.08 0.94
CA HIS A 64 -2.79 7.50 -0.23
C HIS A 64 -3.90 6.51 -0.58
N LEU A 65 -5.04 7.02 -1.08
CA LEU A 65 -6.22 6.19 -1.31
C LEU A 65 -6.04 5.14 -2.41
N ASP A 66 -5.16 5.38 -3.36
CA ASP A 66 -4.79 4.40 -4.40
C ASP A 66 -3.87 3.28 -3.90
N HIS A 67 -3.51 3.32 -2.60
CA HIS A 67 -2.83 2.24 -1.85
C HIS A 67 -3.68 1.71 -0.69
N SER A 68 -4.51 2.54 -0.05
CA SER A 68 -5.24 2.20 1.19
C SER A 68 -6.76 2.11 1.02
N GLY A 69 -7.33 2.73 -0.02
CA GLY A 69 -8.74 3.11 -0.06
C GLY A 69 -9.74 1.96 -0.15
N ARG A 70 -9.30 0.71 -0.38
CA ARG A 70 -10.16 -0.47 -0.34
C ARG A 70 -9.90 -1.39 0.87
N LEU A 71 -9.06 -0.99 1.83
CA LEU A 71 -8.81 -1.79 3.04
C LEU A 71 -10.10 -2.16 3.80
N PRO A 72 -11.12 -1.27 3.93
CA PRO A 72 -12.34 -1.59 4.68
C PRO A 72 -13.16 -2.75 4.12
N ILE A 73 -12.96 -3.13 2.87
CA ILE A 73 -13.69 -4.27 2.28
C ILE A 73 -13.04 -5.64 2.55
N LEU A 74 -11.86 -5.69 3.20
CA LEU A 74 -11.20 -6.95 3.56
C LEU A 74 -12.00 -7.76 4.59
N LEU A 75 -12.46 -7.10 5.65
CA LEU A 75 -13.15 -7.77 6.76
C LEU A 75 -14.45 -8.43 6.32
N PRO A 76 -15.37 -7.76 5.60
CA PRO A 76 -16.57 -8.39 5.04
C PRO A 76 -16.28 -9.58 4.11
N LYS A 77 -15.05 -9.67 3.58
CA LYS A 77 -14.59 -10.78 2.73
C LYS A 77 -13.83 -11.86 3.50
N GLY A 78 -13.90 -11.86 4.83
CA GLY A 78 -13.37 -12.90 5.69
C GLY A 78 -11.91 -12.71 6.14
N PHE A 79 -11.26 -11.60 5.83
CA PHE A 79 -9.93 -11.30 6.37
C PHE A 79 -10.00 -11.13 7.89
N ASN A 80 -9.06 -11.79 8.60
CA ASN A 80 -8.97 -11.75 10.07
C ASN A 80 -7.54 -11.51 10.57
N GLY A 81 -6.62 -11.13 9.68
CA GLY A 81 -5.25 -10.82 10.02
C GLY A 81 -5.05 -9.39 10.52
N SER A 82 -3.81 -9.03 10.82
CA SER A 82 -3.41 -7.65 11.08
C SER A 82 -3.00 -6.94 9.81
N ILE A 83 -3.23 -5.62 9.76
CA ILE A 83 -2.78 -4.71 8.70
C ILE A 83 -1.64 -3.89 9.28
N TRP A 84 -0.41 -4.16 8.83
CA TRP A 84 0.81 -3.57 9.35
C TRP A 84 1.22 -2.32 8.58
N MET A 85 1.61 -1.27 9.30
CA MET A 85 2.02 0.01 8.73
C MET A 85 2.85 0.80 9.75
N THR A 86 3.42 1.95 9.36
CA THR A 86 4.04 2.87 10.31
C THR A 86 2.97 3.61 11.14
N PRO A 87 3.33 4.16 12.33
CA PRO A 87 2.40 4.96 13.12
C PRO A 87 1.81 6.14 12.34
N ALA A 88 2.61 6.89 11.59
CA ALA A 88 2.13 8.04 10.83
C ALA A 88 1.19 7.60 9.67
N THR A 89 1.53 6.52 8.96
CA THR A 89 0.63 5.94 7.95
C THR A 89 -0.70 5.55 8.55
N ARG A 90 -0.73 4.98 9.77
CA ARG A 90 -1.97 4.64 10.46
C ARG A 90 -2.86 5.87 10.66
N GLU A 91 -2.33 6.92 11.28
CA GLU A 91 -3.11 8.13 11.58
C GLU A 91 -3.68 8.78 10.31
N LEU A 92 -2.85 8.90 9.26
CA LEU A 92 -3.29 9.45 7.98
C LEU A 92 -4.32 8.54 7.29
N THR A 93 -4.17 7.22 7.36
CA THR A 93 -5.11 6.28 6.77
C THR A 93 -6.46 6.31 7.47
N GLU A 94 -6.48 6.38 8.80
CA GLU A 94 -7.73 6.51 9.58
C GLU A 94 -8.48 7.79 9.16
N LEU A 95 -7.77 8.92 9.02
CA LEU A 95 -8.35 10.18 8.57
C LEU A 95 -8.91 10.08 7.14
N SER A 96 -8.11 9.58 6.20
CA SER A 96 -8.47 9.50 4.77
C SER A 96 -9.64 8.56 4.52
N LEU A 97 -9.72 7.42 5.20
CA LEU A 97 -10.82 6.47 5.06
C LEU A 97 -12.12 7.00 5.67
N LEU A 98 -12.06 7.73 6.79
CA LEU A 98 -13.25 8.37 7.36
C LEU A 98 -13.77 9.50 6.47
N ASP A 99 -12.87 10.29 5.88
CA ASP A 99 -13.25 11.35 4.94
C ASP A 99 -13.86 10.75 3.66
N SER A 100 -13.24 9.70 3.11
CA SER A 100 -13.78 8.97 1.94
C SER A 100 -15.19 8.45 2.18
N ALA A 101 -15.45 7.85 3.35
CA ALA A 101 -16.79 7.37 3.71
C ALA A 101 -17.81 8.51 3.87
N LYS A 102 -17.36 9.66 4.41
CA LYS A 102 -18.20 10.86 4.54
C LYS A 102 -18.54 11.45 3.18
N VAL A 103 -17.58 11.66 2.31
CA VAL A 103 -17.77 12.19 0.95
C VAL A 103 -18.74 11.29 0.17
N ALA A 104 -18.56 9.97 0.21
CA ALA A 104 -19.45 9.02 -0.46
C ALA A 104 -20.92 9.13 0.02
N LYS A 105 -21.11 9.39 1.33
CA LYS A 105 -22.44 9.60 1.92
C LYS A 105 -23.03 10.96 1.50
N ASP A 106 -22.26 12.05 1.59
CA ASP A 106 -22.70 13.40 1.31
C ASP A 106 -23.09 13.58 -0.19
N GLU A 107 -22.36 12.89 -1.07
CA GLU A 107 -22.64 12.84 -2.50
C GLU A 107 -23.78 11.87 -2.90
N ASN A 108 -24.39 11.17 -1.93
CA ASN A 108 -25.44 10.17 -2.16
C ASN A 108 -25.03 9.13 -3.24
N ARG A 109 -23.79 8.67 -3.22
CA ARG A 109 -23.29 7.67 -4.17
C ARG A 109 -24.11 6.39 -4.07
N LYS A 110 -24.65 5.92 -5.19
CA LYS A 110 -25.48 4.70 -5.23
C LYS A 110 -24.70 3.44 -4.85
N ASN A 111 -23.43 3.40 -5.22
CA ASN A 111 -22.54 2.28 -4.93
C ASN A 111 -21.42 2.80 -4.01
N VAL A 112 -21.54 2.52 -2.72
CA VAL A 112 -20.52 2.84 -1.71
C VAL A 112 -19.70 1.59 -1.46
N LEU A 113 -18.38 1.68 -1.54
CA LEU A 113 -17.50 0.54 -1.28
C LEU A 113 -17.53 0.13 0.19
N PHE A 114 -17.57 1.10 1.07
CA PHE A 114 -17.65 0.90 2.51
C PHE A 114 -18.25 2.13 3.19
N ASP A 115 -18.85 1.93 4.34
CA ASP A 115 -19.36 2.99 5.20
C ASP A 115 -18.40 3.31 6.36
N LYS A 116 -18.77 4.32 7.17
CA LYS A 116 -18.01 4.72 8.35
C LYS A 116 -17.79 3.58 9.34
N ASN A 117 -18.80 2.73 9.56
CA ASN A 117 -18.69 1.65 10.53
C ASN A 117 -17.71 0.58 10.06
N GLN A 118 -17.71 0.26 8.77
CA GLN A 118 -16.75 -0.67 8.17
C GLN A 118 -15.33 -0.11 8.25
N ALA A 119 -15.12 1.19 8.04
CA ALA A 119 -13.82 1.83 8.25
C ALA A 119 -13.37 1.69 9.71
N LEU A 120 -14.23 2.03 10.67
CA LEU A 120 -13.92 1.92 12.12
C LEU A 120 -13.61 0.47 12.53
N GLN A 121 -14.33 -0.52 12.00
CA GLN A 121 -14.03 -1.93 12.25
C GLN A 121 -12.65 -2.31 11.71
N THR A 122 -12.28 -1.82 10.53
CA THR A 122 -10.97 -2.08 9.92
C THR A 122 -9.83 -1.55 10.79
N PHE A 123 -10.00 -0.41 11.44
CA PHE A 123 -8.97 0.17 12.32
C PHE A 123 -8.63 -0.71 13.53
N THR A 124 -9.53 -1.61 13.95
CA THR A 124 -9.23 -2.58 15.00
C THR A 124 -8.22 -3.65 14.59
N HIS A 125 -7.96 -3.79 13.29
CA HIS A 125 -6.95 -4.68 12.72
C HIS A 125 -5.62 -3.97 12.41
N PHE A 126 -5.53 -2.66 12.61
CA PHE A 126 -4.30 -1.92 12.36
C PHE A 126 -3.26 -2.21 13.43
N ALA A 127 -2.08 -2.60 12.99
CA ALA A 127 -0.90 -2.81 13.82
C ALA A 127 0.23 -1.91 13.31
N THR A 128 1.01 -1.33 14.21
CA THR A 128 2.08 -0.42 13.84
C THR A 128 3.45 -0.97 14.15
N VAL A 129 4.41 -0.65 13.29
CA VAL A 129 5.83 -0.96 13.46
C VAL A 129 6.66 0.22 12.98
N GLY A 130 7.77 0.49 13.66
CA GLY A 130 8.71 1.54 13.26
C GLY A 130 9.56 1.14 12.06
N TYR A 131 10.16 2.14 11.42
CA TYR A 131 11.17 1.91 10.39
C TYR A 131 12.31 1.02 10.89
N ARG A 132 12.94 0.27 10.00
CA ARG A 132 14.10 -0.60 10.24
C ARG A 132 13.87 -1.70 11.29
N THR A 133 12.61 -1.92 11.69
CA THR A 133 12.26 -2.95 12.67
C THR A 133 11.68 -4.18 11.94
N PRO A 134 12.42 -5.30 11.86
CA PRO A 134 11.90 -6.50 11.24
C PRO A 134 10.67 -7.03 12.00
N THR A 135 9.60 -7.28 11.27
CA THR A 135 8.32 -7.77 11.81
C THR A 135 7.92 -9.05 11.11
N GLN A 136 7.53 -10.04 11.90
CA GLN A 136 7.10 -11.33 11.35
C GLN A 136 5.62 -11.30 10.97
N VAL A 137 5.32 -11.56 9.69
CA VAL A 137 3.94 -11.71 9.18
C VAL A 137 3.84 -13.06 8.48
N GLY A 138 3.32 -14.04 9.19
CA GLY A 138 3.37 -15.43 8.72
C GLY A 138 4.82 -15.91 8.53
N ASN A 139 5.13 -16.43 7.35
CA ASN A 139 6.49 -16.86 6.99
C ASN A 139 7.39 -15.74 6.46
N PHE A 140 6.88 -14.52 6.40
CA PHE A 140 7.63 -13.38 5.90
C PHE A 140 8.19 -12.53 7.02
N SER A 141 9.46 -12.17 6.92
CA SER A 141 10.06 -11.09 7.69
C SER A 141 9.97 -9.81 6.86
N VAL A 142 9.24 -8.81 7.36
CA VAL A 142 9.00 -7.53 6.69
C VAL A 142 9.74 -6.43 7.43
N THR A 143 10.52 -5.64 6.72
CA THR A 143 11.19 -4.44 7.24
C THR A 143 10.76 -3.23 6.42
N MET A 144 10.27 -2.21 7.09
CA MET A 144 9.85 -0.94 6.50
C MET A 144 11.02 0.03 6.44
N ARG A 145 11.30 0.61 5.25
CA ARG A 145 12.30 1.64 5.00
C ARG A 145 11.61 2.93 4.61
N ASP A 146 12.15 4.08 5.00
CA ASP A 146 11.54 5.36 4.61
C ASP A 146 11.59 5.55 3.10
N ALA A 147 10.44 5.79 2.48
CA ALA A 147 10.33 6.02 1.04
C ALA A 147 10.44 7.50 0.66
N GLY A 148 10.44 8.42 1.64
CA GLY A 148 10.57 9.87 1.42
C GLY A 148 9.41 10.50 0.65
N HIS A 149 8.26 9.81 0.50
CA HIS A 149 7.14 10.24 -0.35
C HIS A 149 6.11 11.08 0.42
N ILE A 150 5.59 10.55 1.51
CA ILE A 150 4.75 11.27 2.49
C ILE A 150 5.11 10.80 3.90
N LEU A 151 4.59 11.50 4.93
CA LEU A 151 4.82 11.09 6.32
C LEU A 151 4.40 9.64 6.52
N GLY A 152 5.33 8.82 6.99
CA GLY A 152 5.09 7.42 7.27
C GLY A 152 5.25 6.48 6.06
N SER A 153 5.47 6.99 4.86
CA SER A 153 5.61 6.16 3.65
C SER A 153 6.79 5.21 3.72
N THR A 154 6.62 4.02 3.13
CA THR A 154 7.62 2.96 3.22
C THR A 154 7.89 2.27 1.89
N SER A 155 9.15 1.96 1.66
CA SER A 155 9.58 0.83 0.85
C SER A 155 9.67 -0.42 1.73
N LEU A 156 9.30 -1.57 1.20
CA LEU A 156 9.24 -2.82 1.97
C LEU A 156 10.34 -3.77 1.54
N GLU A 157 11.18 -4.18 2.48
CA GLU A 157 12.03 -5.36 2.34
C GLU A 157 11.29 -6.57 2.88
N ILE A 158 11.04 -7.59 2.06
CA ILE A 158 10.30 -8.78 2.47
C ILE A 158 11.16 -10.02 2.20
N VAL A 159 11.46 -10.77 3.24
CA VAL A 159 12.21 -12.02 3.17
C VAL A 159 11.28 -13.19 3.47
N ASP A 160 11.21 -14.17 2.57
CA ASP A 160 10.52 -15.44 2.79
C ASP A 160 11.44 -16.40 3.57
N ASN A 161 11.12 -16.61 4.84
CA ASN A 161 11.90 -17.48 5.74
C ASN A 161 11.77 -18.99 5.40
N LYS A 162 10.87 -19.35 4.48
CA LYS A 162 10.60 -20.74 4.04
C LYS A 162 10.88 -20.95 2.56
N ALA A 163 11.58 -20.01 1.91
CA ALA A 163 11.94 -20.17 0.51
C ALA A 163 13.03 -21.23 0.31
N ASP A 164 12.73 -22.21 -0.54
CA ASP A 164 13.69 -23.24 -0.99
C ASP A 164 14.39 -22.85 -2.30
N SER A 165 14.14 -21.62 -2.79
CA SER A 165 14.65 -21.11 -4.07
C SER A 165 15.62 -19.95 -3.85
N ALA A 166 16.36 -19.59 -4.93
CA ALA A 166 17.22 -18.41 -4.93
C ALA A 166 16.44 -17.11 -4.71
N LEU A 167 15.15 -17.05 -5.05
CA LEU A 167 14.30 -15.89 -4.81
C LEU A 167 13.78 -15.91 -3.36
N ARG A 168 14.47 -15.23 -2.47
CA ARG A 168 14.16 -15.13 -1.05
C ARG A 168 13.78 -13.73 -0.59
N LYS A 169 14.41 -12.69 -1.16
CA LYS A 169 14.21 -11.29 -0.80
C LYS A 169 13.56 -10.54 -1.94
N ILE A 170 12.40 -9.95 -1.68
CA ILE A 170 11.71 -9.05 -2.60
C ILE A 170 11.59 -7.68 -1.98
N VAL A 171 11.71 -6.64 -2.81
CA VAL A 171 11.50 -5.25 -2.43
C VAL A 171 10.29 -4.71 -3.19
N PHE A 172 9.39 -4.04 -2.47
CA PHE A 172 8.35 -3.18 -3.03
C PHE A 172 8.72 -1.73 -2.74
N SER A 173 8.82 -0.90 -3.76
CA SER A 173 9.19 0.52 -3.58
C SER A 173 8.14 1.30 -2.79
N GLY A 174 6.85 0.91 -2.85
CA GLY A 174 5.78 1.85 -2.61
C GLY A 174 5.92 3.01 -3.61
N ASP A 175 5.40 4.17 -3.27
CA ASP A 175 5.67 5.40 -3.99
C ASP A 175 6.92 6.07 -3.39
N LEU A 176 7.83 6.53 -4.27
CA LEU A 176 9.10 7.12 -3.87
C LEU A 176 9.00 8.64 -3.86
N GLY A 177 9.65 9.26 -2.88
CA GLY A 177 9.76 10.71 -2.80
C GLY A 177 10.85 11.28 -3.68
N ASN A 178 10.82 12.60 -3.85
CA ASN A 178 11.88 13.38 -4.50
C ASN A 178 12.77 13.97 -3.42
N SER A 179 13.92 13.37 -3.19
CA SER A 179 14.91 13.94 -2.26
C SER A 179 15.76 15.02 -2.97
N PRO A 180 16.14 16.10 -2.26
CA PRO A 180 15.80 16.42 -0.87
C PRO A 180 14.46 17.16 -0.75
N GLU A 181 13.67 16.83 0.28
CA GLU A 181 12.45 17.54 0.67
C GLU A 181 12.63 18.19 2.04
N ASP A 182 12.06 19.36 2.26
CA ASP A 182 12.28 20.15 3.50
C ASP A 182 11.66 19.51 4.75
N LEU A 183 10.60 18.69 4.59
CA LEU A 183 9.82 18.13 5.68
C LEU A 183 9.92 16.61 5.81
N LEU A 184 10.46 15.94 4.80
CA LEU A 184 10.56 14.48 4.76
C LEU A 184 12.01 14.05 4.83
N LEU A 185 12.25 12.87 5.37
CA LEU A 185 13.56 12.25 5.29
C LEU A 185 13.83 11.82 3.84
N GLU A 186 15.11 11.73 3.49
CA GLU A 186 15.53 11.17 2.21
C GLU A 186 15.08 9.71 2.09
N THR A 187 14.77 9.30 0.85
CA THR A 187 14.50 7.89 0.52
C THR A 187 15.64 7.01 0.99
N GLU A 188 15.33 6.03 1.82
CA GLU A 188 16.31 5.09 2.34
C GLU A 188 16.65 4.03 1.28
N LEU A 189 17.92 3.94 0.92
CA LEU A 189 18.39 2.99 -0.08
C LEU A 189 18.38 1.56 0.45
N ILE A 190 17.91 0.62 -0.38
CA ILE A 190 17.96 -0.81 -0.13
C ILE A 190 19.03 -1.42 -1.04
N GLU A 191 20.11 -1.93 -0.45
CA GLU A 191 21.33 -2.32 -1.17
C GLU A 191 21.18 -3.57 -2.06
N SER A 192 20.27 -4.48 -1.70
CA SER A 192 20.14 -5.75 -2.42
C SER A 192 18.72 -6.30 -2.38
N ALA A 193 18.32 -6.95 -3.46
CA ALA A 193 17.08 -7.73 -3.58
C ALA A 193 17.26 -8.80 -4.66
N ASP A 194 16.51 -9.91 -4.55
CA ASP A 194 16.43 -10.90 -5.63
C ASP A 194 15.41 -10.47 -6.68
N CYS A 195 14.41 -9.68 -6.27
CA CYS A 195 13.38 -9.10 -7.12
C CYS A 195 12.94 -7.75 -6.58
N VAL A 196 12.63 -6.81 -7.49
CA VAL A 196 12.09 -5.49 -7.14
C VAL A 196 10.78 -5.28 -7.88
N VAL A 197 9.75 -4.84 -7.14
CA VAL A 197 8.51 -4.28 -7.67
C VAL A 197 8.57 -2.79 -7.43
N MET A 198 8.64 -2.00 -8.50
CA MET A 198 8.93 -0.57 -8.44
C MET A 198 7.86 0.22 -9.18
N GLU A 199 7.48 1.37 -8.63
CA GLU A 199 6.66 2.35 -9.35
C GLU A 199 7.38 2.87 -10.60
N SER A 200 6.61 3.40 -11.55
CA SER A 200 7.15 4.00 -12.77
C SER A 200 6.34 5.22 -13.24
N THR A 201 5.72 5.94 -12.31
CA THR A 201 4.86 7.10 -12.60
C THR A 201 5.61 8.18 -13.40
N TYR A 202 6.86 8.44 -13.07
CA TYR A 202 7.75 9.34 -13.77
C TYR A 202 8.85 8.59 -14.54
N GLY A 203 8.63 7.34 -14.93
CA GLY A 203 9.63 6.50 -15.61
C GLY A 203 10.08 7.00 -16.98
N ASP A 204 9.30 7.88 -17.62
CA ASP A 204 9.56 8.46 -18.96
C ASP A 204 9.91 9.95 -18.94
N ARG A 205 9.97 10.61 -17.76
CA ARG A 205 10.17 12.05 -17.64
C ARG A 205 10.84 12.43 -16.33
N LEU A 206 11.45 13.63 -16.32
CA LEU A 206 12.03 14.23 -15.12
C LEU A 206 11.04 15.20 -14.46
N HIS A 207 11.13 15.34 -13.13
CA HIS A 207 10.45 16.43 -12.44
C HIS A 207 11.01 17.78 -12.87
N PRO A 208 10.16 18.83 -12.99
CA PRO A 208 10.65 20.19 -13.25
C PRO A 208 11.62 20.63 -12.14
N GLN A 209 12.78 21.15 -12.54
CA GLN A 209 13.79 21.67 -11.60
C GLN A 209 13.43 23.10 -11.10
N THR A 210 12.17 23.40 -10.86
CA THR A 210 11.73 24.69 -10.31
C THR A 210 11.69 24.60 -8.80
N ILE A 211 12.36 25.55 -8.14
CA ILE A 211 12.28 25.72 -6.71
C ILE A 211 10.82 26.10 -6.38
N PRO A 212 10.06 25.28 -5.62
CA PRO A 212 8.62 25.48 -5.43
C PRO A 212 8.27 26.85 -4.83
N LEU A 213 9.16 27.42 -4.00
CA LEU A 213 9.00 28.74 -3.39
C LEU A 213 8.95 29.87 -4.42
N ASN A 214 9.74 29.79 -5.50
CA ASN A 214 9.77 30.81 -6.55
C ASN A 214 8.54 30.76 -7.47
N ALA A 215 7.90 29.57 -7.59
CA ALA A 215 6.66 29.41 -8.35
C ALA A 215 5.42 29.87 -7.60
N LEU A 216 5.47 29.96 -6.25
CA LEU A 216 4.38 30.48 -5.42
C LEU A 216 4.37 32.02 -5.32
N VAL A 217 5.48 32.67 -5.65
CA VAL A 217 5.67 34.14 -5.50
C VAL A 217 5.60 34.87 -6.85
N SER A 218 5.52 34.16 -7.96
CA SER A 218 5.36 34.68 -9.32
C SER A 218 3.88 34.65 -9.75
#